data_7371dbb12f597d6274d6e5ec72c660dd
#
_entry.id   7371dbb12f597d6274d6e5ec72c660dd
#
_cell.length_a   1.000
_cell.length_b   1.000
_cell.length_c   1.000
_cell.angle_alpha   90.00
_cell.angle_beta   90.00
_cell.angle_gamma   90.00
#
_symmetry.space_group_name_H-M   'P 1'
#
loop_
_entity.id
_entity.type
_entity.pdbx_description
1 polymer ?
#
loop_
_entity_poly.entity_id
_entity_poly.type
_entity_poly.pdbx_seq_one_letter_code
_entity_poly.pdbx_strand_id
1 'polypeptide(L)'
;MCDVLVYDFETLNNKASQAVVVAFAAIACNWEDVSIGEYAFLKQKAFYMTFKVKRQVEEYGLKTSDSTIEWWSKQSKEAQAVLRDPNKVEIDELPGAF
;
A
#
# COMPACT_ATOMS: atom_id res chain seq x y z
N MET A 1 -14.67 -2.86 19.66
CA MET A 1 -13.20 -3.02 19.64
C MET A 1 -12.81 -4.02 18.56
N CYS A 2 -11.81 -3.68 17.74
CA CYS A 2 -11.32 -4.58 16.71
C CYS A 2 -10.25 -5.51 17.29
N ASP A 3 -10.34 -6.79 17.01
CA ASP A 3 -9.38 -7.80 17.48
C ASP A 3 -8.47 -8.32 16.36
N VAL A 4 -8.68 -7.88 15.10
CA VAL A 4 -7.87 -8.27 13.95
C VAL A 4 -7.46 -7.03 13.16
N LEU A 5 -6.18 -6.95 12.81
CA LEU A 5 -5.65 -5.97 11.88
C LEU A 5 -5.06 -6.71 10.67
N VAL A 6 -5.60 -6.44 9.49
CA VAL A 6 -5.08 -6.95 8.22
C VAL A 6 -4.49 -5.79 7.45
N TYR A 7 -3.25 -5.91 7.01
CA TYR A 7 -2.58 -4.85 6.27
C TYR A 7 -1.73 -5.42 5.14
N ASP A 8 -1.45 -4.57 4.15
CA ASP A 8 -0.62 -4.92 3.01
C ASP A 8 0.04 -3.67 2.45
N PHE A 9 1.24 -3.86 1.90
CA PHE A 9 2.01 -2.82 1.22
C PHE A 9 2.18 -3.17 -0.25
N GLU A 10 2.03 -2.18 -1.12
CA GLU A 10 2.41 -2.29 -2.52
C GLU A 10 3.75 -1.58 -2.73
N THR A 11 4.67 -2.24 -3.40
CA THR A 11 6.06 -1.76 -3.52
C THR A 11 6.57 -1.81 -4.96
N LEU A 12 7.71 -1.14 -5.19
CA LEU A 12 8.43 -1.14 -6.46
C LEU A 12 9.69 -2.02 -6.43
N ASN A 13 9.80 -2.94 -5.47
CA ASN A 13 10.91 -3.86 -5.35
C ASN A 13 10.43 -5.15 -4.70
N ASN A 14 11.02 -6.27 -5.10
CA ASN A 14 10.72 -7.58 -4.51
C ASN A 14 11.50 -7.87 -3.22
N LYS A 15 12.41 -6.98 -2.83
CA LYS A 15 13.16 -7.09 -1.56
C LYS A 15 12.58 -6.13 -0.54
N ALA A 16 11.78 -6.64 0.38
CA ALA A 16 11.02 -5.83 1.33
C ALA A 16 11.89 -4.87 2.15
N SER A 17 13.11 -5.26 2.51
CA SER A 17 14.01 -4.44 3.32
C SER A 17 14.53 -3.18 2.61
N GLN A 18 14.40 -3.10 1.29
CA GLN A 18 14.92 -2.00 0.47
C GLN A 18 13.85 -1.34 -0.38
N ALA A 19 12.61 -1.84 -0.33
CA ALA A 19 11.58 -1.51 -1.30
C ALA A 19 11.03 -0.09 -1.12
N VAL A 20 10.93 0.65 -2.23
CA VAL A 20 10.11 1.86 -2.29
C VAL A 20 8.65 1.44 -2.13
N VAL A 21 7.94 2.08 -1.20
CA VAL A 21 6.53 1.80 -0.92
C VAL A 21 5.66 2.77 -1.70
N VAL A 22 4.68 2.27 -2.43
CA VAL A 22 3.76 3.10 -3.22
C VAL A 22 2.36 3.15 -2.63
N ALA A 23 1.96 2.15 -1.85
CA ALA A 23 0.66 2.15 -1.18
C ALA A 23 0.68 1.32 0.09
N PHE A 24 -0.21 1.68 1.01
CA PHE A 24 -0.49 0.94 2.23
C PHE A 24 -1.99 0.84 2.39
N ALA A 25 -2.48 -0.36 2.69
CA ALA A 25 -3.88 -0.60 3.00
C ALA A 25 -3.98 -1.37 4.31
N ALA A 26 -4.93 -1.00 5.15
CA ALA A 26 -5.16 -1.69 6.41
C ALA A 26 -6.65 -1.72 6.74
N ILE A 27 -7.09 -2.83 7.30
CA ILE A 27 -8.46 -3.01 7.76
C ILE A 27 -8.40 -3.49 9.21
N ALA A 28 -9.03 -2.73 10.11
CA ALA A 28 -9.22 -3.14 11.49
C ALA A 28 -10.66 -3.65 11.64
N CYS A 29 -10.82 -4.90 12.05
CA CYS A 29 -12.13 -5.53 12.13
C CYS A 29 -12.16 -6.61 13.21
N ASN A 30 -13.35 -7.11 13.49
CA ASN A 30 -13.52 -8.27 14.37
C ASN A 30 -13.30 -9.56 13.59
N TRP A 31 -12.86 -10.60 14.28
CA TRP A 31 -12.64 -11.91 13.64
C TRP A 31 -13.89 -12.42 12.94
N GLU A 32 -15.06 -12.17 13.50
CA GLU A 32 -16.34 -12.56 12.90
C GLU A 32 -16.56 -11.95 11.52
N ASP A 33 -16.18 -10.68 11.34
CA ASP A 33 -16.28 -9.99 10.05
C ASP A 33 -15.41 -10.65 8.99
N VAL A 34 -14.20 -11.08 9.37
CA VAL A 34 -13.27 -11.75 8.47
C VAL A 34 -13.80 -13.14 8.09
N SER A 35 -14.34 -13.89 9.06
CA SER A 35 -14.80 -15.25 8.84
C SER A 35 -16.05 -15.32 7.97
N ILE A 36 -16.89 -14.28 7.97
CA ILE A 36 -18.08 -14.20 7.11
C ILE A 36 -17.69 -13.94 5.64
N GLY A 37 -16.53 -13.32 5.41
CA GLY A 37 -16.01 -13.14 4.06
C GLY A 37 -16.72 -12.09 3.23
N GLU A 38 -17.40 -11.14 3.85
CA GLU A 38 -18.04 -10.05 3.14
C GLU A 38 -17.03 -8.99 2.70
N TYR A 39 -16.42 -9.23 1.56
CA TYR A 39 -15.36 -8.38 1.01
C TYR A 39 -15.79 -6.91 0.84
N ALA A 40 -17.02 -6.68 0.36
CA ALA A 40 -17.51 -5.32 0.15
C ALA A 40 -17.60 -4.52 1.45
N PHE A 41 -18.04 -5.19 2.53
CA PHE A 41 -18.13 -4.58 3.86
C PHE A 41 -16.73 -4.26 4.43
N LEU A 42 -15.78 -5.18 4.29
CA LEU A 42 -14.41 -4.98 4.73
C LEU A 42 -13.71 -3.87 3.95
N LYS A 43 -13.96 -3.80 2.64
CA LYS A 43 -13.39 -2.77 1.77
C LYS A 43 -13.82 -1.36 2.18
N GLN A 44 -15.06 -1.19 2.65
CA GLN A 44 -15.55 0.11 3.11
C GLN A 44 -14.85 0.62 4.37
N LYS A 45 -14.30 -0.29 5.17
CA LYS A 45 -13.57 0.03 6.41
C LYS A 45 -12.07 0.18 6.20
N ALA A 46 -11.57 -0.01 4.98
CA ALA A 46 -10.15 0.01 4.72
C ALA A 46 -9.57 1.41 4.85
N PHE A 47 -8.48 1.51 5.61
CA PHE A 47 -7.60 2.66 5.57
C PHE A 47 -6.66 2.49 4.38
N TYR A 48 -6.46 3.55 3.59
CA TYR A 48 -5.66 3.46 2.38
C TYR A 48 -4.86 4.74 2.18
N MET A 49 -3.56 4.59 1.88
CA MET A 49 -2.68 5.69 1.52
C MET A 49 -1.80 5.32 0.34
N THR A 50 -1.52 6.30 -0.51
CA THR A 50 -0.52 6.19 -1.57
C THR A 50 0.64 7.13 -1.27
N PHE A 51 1.84 6.79 -1.76
CA PHE A 51 3.05 7.49 -1.37
C PHE A 51 3.84 8.00 -2.57
N LYS A 52 4.47 9.16 -2.38
CA LYS A 52 5.43 9.71 -3.33
C LYS A 52 6.72 8.90 -3.30
N VAL A 53 7.38 8.79 -4.44
CA VAL A 53 8.55 7.92 -4.60
C VAL A 53 9.86 8.65 -4.38
N LYS A 54 9.97 9.90 -4.87
CA LYS A 54 11.23 10.62 -4.96
C LYS A 54 12.02 10.67 -3.65
N ARG A 55 11.37 11.08 -2.58
CA ARG A 55 12.02 11.24 -1.27
C ARG A 55 12.47 9.91 -0.68
N GLN A 56 11.71 8.85 -0.92
CA GLN A 56 12.09 7.51 -0.46
C GLN A 56 13.41 7.06 -1.08
N VAL A 57 13.63 7.38 -2.35
CA VAL A 57 14.87 7.04 -3.04
C VAL A 57 16.01 7.96 -2.60
N GLU A 58 15.79 9.27 -2.58
CA GLU A 58 16.84 10.25 -2.34
C GLU A 58 17.27 10.34 -0.87
N GLU A 59 16.31 10.35 0.06
CA GLU A 59 16.61 10.55 1.49
C GLU A 59 16.76 9.26 2.26
N TYR A 60 15.93 8.25 1.95
CA TYR A 60 15.93 7.00 2.71
C TYR A 60 16.71 5.87 2.04
N GLY A 61 17.24 6.12 0.84
CA GLY A 61 18.04 5.13 0.13
C GLY A 61 17.27 3.89 -0.29
N LEU A 62 15.94 3.96 -0.35
CA LEU A 62 15.11 2.86 -0.81
C LEU A 62 15.24 2.69 -2.32
N LYS A 63 15.02 1.49 -2.80
CA LYS A 63 15.32 1.13 -4.18
C LYS A 63 14.10 0.58 -4.90
N THR A 64 14.06 0.84 -6.21
CA THR A 64 13.14 0.18 -7.13
C THR A 64 13.85 -1.00 -7.78
N SER A 65 13.06 -1.91 -8.33
CA SER A 65 13.57 -3.06 -9.09
C SER A 65 13.02 -3.00 -10.51
N ASP A 66 13.88 -3.14 -11.51
CA ASP A 66 13.47 -3.10 -12.90
C ASP A 66 12.44 -4.19 -13.23
N SER A 67 12.61 -5.38 -12.67
CA SER A 67 11.66 -6.48 -12.87
C SER A 67 10.29 -6.17 -12.25
N THR A 68 10.27 -5.50 -11.11
CA THR A 68 9.01 -5.11 -10.45
C THR A 68 8.32 -3.99 -11.22
N ILE A 69 9.08 -3.02 -11.72
CA ILE A 69 8.53 -1.93 -12.55
C ILE A 69 7.94 -2.52 -13.84
N GLU A 70 8.62 -3.47 -14.46
CA GLU A 70 8.09 -4.16 -15.63
C GLU A 70 6.80 -4.92 -15.31
N TRP A 71 6.76 -5.59 -14.16
CA TRP A 71 5.56 -6.27 -13.70
C TRP A 71 4.38 -5.29 -13.57
N TRP A 72 4.60 -4.12 -12.96
CA TRP A 72 3.58 -3.08 -12.84
C TRP A 72 3.06 -2.60 -14.19
N SER A 73 3.95 -2.47 -15.18
CA SER A 73 3.59 -2.00 -16.53
C SER A 73 2.61 -2.94 -17.24
N LYS A 74 2.57 -4.21 -16.82
CA LYS A 74 1.70 -5.24 -17.39
C LYS A 74 0.37 -5.39 -16.65
N GLN A 75 0.15 -4.64 -15.58
CA GLN A 75 -1.06 -4.72 -14.79
C GLN A 75 -2.19 -3.91 -15.43
N SER A 76 -3.43 -4.12 -14.93
CA SER A 76 -4.60 -3.37 -15.38
C SER A 76 -4.46 -1.87 -15.10
N LYS A 77 -5.29 -1.06 -15.77
CA LYS A 77 -5.31 0.39 -15.50
C LYS A 77 -5.72 0.70 -14.07
N GLU A 78 -6.62 -0.10 -13.50
CA GLU A 78 -7.05 0.06 -12.11
C GLU A 78 -5.89 -0.17 -11.14
N ALA A 79 -5.09 -1.21 -11.38
CA ALA A 79 -3.90 -1.48 -10.55
C ALA A 79 -2.87 -0.38 -10.70
N GLN A 80 -2.63 0.10 -11.91
CA GLN A 80 -1.66 1.18 -12.17
C GLN A 80 -2.13 2.53 -11.61
N ALA A 81 -3.41 2.70 -11.34
CA ALA A 81 -3.95 3.94 -10.77
C ALA A 81 -3.30 4.28 -9.42
N VAL A 82 -2.83 3.29 -8.68
CA VAL A 82 -2.07 3.49 -7.45
C VAL A 82 -0.85 4.39 -7.67
N LEU A 83 -0.14 4.19 -8.79
CA LEU A 83 1.06 4.95 -9.13
C LEU A 83 0.76 6.36 -9.62
N ARG A 84 -0.50 6.62 -10.02
CA ARG A 84 -0.94 7.89 -10.61
C ARG A 84 -1.86 8.69 -9.69
N ASP A 85 -2.10 8.21 -8.48
CA ASP A 85 -2.99 8.87 -7.52
C ASP A 85 -2.50 10.30 -7.26
N PRO A 86 -3.34 11.35 -7.49
CA PRO A 86 -2.95 12.72 -7.22
C PRO A 86 -2.84 13.06 -5.73
N ASN A 87 -3.36 12.21 -4.86
CA ASN A 87 -3.39 12.43 -3.41
C ASN A 87 -2.23 11.75 -2.67
N LYS A 88 -1.13 11.46 -3.37
CA LYS A 88 0.05 10.86 -2.75
C LYS A 88 0.66 11.76 -1.68
N VAL A 89 1.07 11.15 -0.58
CA VAL A 89 1.74 11.82 0.53
C VAL A 89 3.15 11.26 0.73
N GLU A 90 3.95 11.91 1.58
CA GLU A 90 5.26 11.39 1.94
C GLU A 90 5.12 10.18 2.86
N ILE A 91 6.06 9.22 2.75
CA ILE A 91 5.99 7.97 3.52
C ILE A 91 6.05 8.22 5.04
N ASP A 92 6.75 9.28 5.47
CA ASP A 92 6.89 9.62 6.88
C ASP A 92 5.61 10.16 7.52
N GLU A 93 4.58 10.42 6.73
CA GLU A 93 3.25 10.81 7.25
C GLU A 93 2.44 9.60 7.74
N LEU A 94 2.83 8.38 7.38
CA LEU A 94 2.06 7.18 7.72
C LEU A 94 1.87 6.97 9.23
N PRO A 95 2.91 7.08 10.08
CA PRO A 95 2.72 6.84 11.52
C PRO A 95 1.72 7.79 12.17
N GLY A 96 1.70 9.05 11.76
CA GLY A 96 0.74 10.03 12.29
C GLY A 96 -0.67 9.89 11.74
N ALA A 97 -0.82 9.35 10.53
CA ALA A 97 -2.11 9.17 9.88
C ALA A 97 -2.80 7.87 10.31
N PHE A 98 -2.03 6.85 10.62
CA PHE A 98 -2.53 5.54 11.02
C PHE A 98 -2.65 5.41 12.55
#